data_66d3b2af33aad512f4c6302755deb903
#
_entry.id   66d3b2af33aad512f4c6302755deb903
#
_cell.length_a   1.000
_cell.length_b   1.000
_cell.length_c   1.000
_cell.angle_alpha   90.00
_cell.angle_beta   90.00
_cell.angle_gamma   90.00
#
_symmetry.space_group_name_H-M   'P 1'
#
loop_
_entity.id
_entity.type
_entity.pdbx_description
1 polymer ?
#
loop_
_entity_poly.entity_id
_entity_poly.type
_entity_poly.pdbx_seq_one_letter_code
_entity_poly.pdbx_strand_id
1 'polypeptide(L)'
;MKVQRFFLDLKKIFYQNKSIIIPKGYEIFLDEKRDFNLNKFFYKNVGLDHFWRDRLVWTDKEWLNYVSNLNFETWILKKGNDLIGYYEQEFHPSSNEVELINMGILKEYR
;
A
#
# COMPACT_ATOMS: atom_id res chain seq x y z
N MET A 1 10.76 -17.00 -1.36
CA MET A 1 10.84 -15.93 -0.34
C MET A 1 9.50 -15.79 0.35
N LYS A 2 9.51 -15.72 1.66
CA LYS A 2 8.27 -15.52 2.41
C LYS A 2 7.86 -14.06 2.33
N VAL A 3 6.64 -13.80 1.86
CA VAL A 3 6.02 -12.50 2.00
C VAL A 3 5.47 -12.44 3.43
N GLN A 4 6.00 -11.53 4.23
CA GLN A 4 5.45 -11.32 5.56
C GLN A 4 4.23 -10.41 5.46
N ARG A 5 3.13 -10.85 6.08
CA ARG A 5 1.91 -10.07 6.21
C ARG A 5 1.72 -9.71 7.66
N PHE A 6 1.39 -8.45 7.89
CA PHE A 6 1.18 -7.93 9.24
C PHE A 6 -0.27 -7.54 9.41
N PHE A 7 -0.87 -7.97 10.52
CA PHE A 7 -2.21 -7.53 10.91
C PHE A 7 -2.06 -6.40 11.91
N LEU A 8 -2.70 -5.28 11.63
CA LEU A 8 -2.66 -4.10 12.48
C LEU A 8 -4.00 -3.91 13.17
N ASP A 9 -3.96 -3.71 14.48
CA ASP A 9 -5.14 -3.31 15.23
C ASP A 9 -5.23 -1.78 15.19
N LEU A 10 -6.09 -1.26 14.31
CA LEU A 10 -6.22 0.18 14.09
C LEU A 10 -6.68 0.93 15.34
N LYS A 11 -7.56 0.33 16.15
CA LYS A 11 -7.98 0.96 17.42
C LYS A 11 -6.80 1.16 18.34
N LYS A 12 -5.98 0.12 18.50
CA LYS A 12 -4.82 0.15 19.38
C LYS A 12 -3.80 1.16 18.89
N ILE A 13 -3.53 1.20 17.58
CA ILE A 13 -2.62 2.17 16.97
C ILE A 13 -3.15 3.59 17.15
N PHE A 14 -4.45 3.80 16.94
CA PHE A 14 -5.08 5.10 17.05
C PHE A 14 -4.99 5.66 18.47
N TYR A 15 -5.20 4.82 19.48
CA TYR A 15 -5.12 5.22 20.87
C TYR A 15 -3.69 5.44 21.37
N GLN A 16 -2.73 4.68 20.84
CA GLN A 16 -1.32 4.78 21.24
C GLN A 16 -0.57 5.91 20.55
N ASN A 17 -0.93 6.21 19.29
CA ASN A 17 -0.27 7.22 18.49
C ASN A 17 -1.24 8.38 18.21
N LYS A 18 -1.49 9.19 19.21
CA LYS A 18 -2.42 10.32 19.12
C LYS A 18 -1.99 11.41 18.15
N SER A 19 -0.74 11.39 17.68
CA SER A 19 -0.26 12.34 16.69
C SER A 19 0.78 11.67 15.79
N ILE A 20 0.32 11.19 14.62
CA ILE A 20 1.24 10.86 13.54
C ILE A 20 1.62 12.20 12.91
N ILE A 21 2.85 12.65 13.17
CA ILE A 21 3.36 13.85 12.53
C ILE A 21 3.98 13.45 11.21
N ILE A 22 3.32 13.86 10.12
CA ILE A 22 3.87 13.71 8.78
C ILE A 22 4.84 14.88 8.57
N PRO A 23 6.11 14.62 8.21
CA PRO A 23 7.06 15.70 7.97
C PRO A 23 6.56 16.69 6.93
N LYS A 24 6.96 17.96 7.08
CA LYS A 24 6.58 19.01 6.12
C LYS A 24 7.04 18.64 4.71
N GLY A 25 6.16 18.83 3.75
CA GLY A 25 6.42 18.50 2.34
C GLY A 25 6.00 17.10 1.93
N TYR A 26 5.63 16.26 2.89
CA TYR A 26 5.11 14.91 2.65
C TYR A 26 3.60 14.88 2.81
N GLU A 27 2.95 14.05 2.03
CA GLU A 27 1.51 13.86 2.07
C GLU A 27 1.18 12.39 1.85
N ILE A 28 0.20 11.87 2.59
CA ILE A 28 -0.34 10.52 2.40
C ILE A 28 -1.79 10.69 1.98
N PHE A 29 -2.18 10.05 0.89
CA PHE A 29 -3.55 10.12 0.40
C PHE A 29 -4.06 8.79 -0.10
N LEU A 30 -5.38 8.60 -0.01
CA LEU A 30 -6.06 7.43 -0.53
C LEU A 30 -6.22 7.56 -2.05
N ASP A 31 -5.86 6.52 -2.79
CA ASP A 31 -6.15 6.44 -4.22
C ASP A 31 -7.63 6.06 -4.41
N GLU A 32 -8.50 7.06 -4.45
CA GLU A 32 -9.94 6.87 -4.60
C GLU A 32 -10.33 6.38 -5.99
N LYS A 33 -9.50 6.65 -6.99
CA LYS A 33 -9.74 6.23 -8.37
C LYS A 33 -9.48 4.75 -8.60
N ARG A 34 -8.82 4.10 -7.66
CA ARG A 34 -8.47 2.69 -7.75
C ARG A 34 -7.74 2.37 -9.07
N ASP A 35 -6.74 3.19 -9.37
CA ASP A 35 -5.93 3.05 -10.58
C ASP A 35 -4.89 1.96 -10.39
N PHE A 36 -5.16 0.77 -10.94
CA PHE A 36 -4.25 -0.36 -10.79
C PHE A 36 -2.88 -0.11 -11.44
N ASN A 37 -2.75 0.85 -12.33
CA ASN A 37 -1.45 1.19 -12.92
C ASN A 37 -0.50 1.74 -11.86
N LEU A 38 -0.99 2.45 -10.86
CA LEU A 38 -0.18 2.86 -9.71
C LEU A 38 0.31 1.65 -8.91
N ASN A 39 -0.58 0.70 -8.66
CA ASN A 39 -0.21 -0.53 -7.95
C ASN A 39 0.83 -1.34 -8.71
N LYS A 40 0.67 -1.48 -10.03
CA LYS A 40 1.65 -2.16 -10.89
C LYS A 40 3.01 -1.47 -10.82
N PHE A 41 3.01 -0.15 -10.96
CA PHE A 41 4.23 0.66 -10.92
C PHE A 41 4.99 0.46 -9.60
N PHE A 42 4.30 0.60 -8.48
CA PHE A 42 4.93 0.44 -7.16
C PHE A 42 5.35 -0.99 -6.90
N TYR A 43 4.52 -1.97 -7.27
CA TYR A 43 4.88 -3.37 -7.10
C TYR A 43 6.19 -3.68 -7.83
N LYS A 44 6.30 -3.25 -9.07
CA LYS A 44 7.50 -3.49 -9.88
C LYS A 44 8.71 -2.76 -9.30
N ASN A 45 8.59 -1.48 -9.02
CA ASN A 45 9.74 -0.64 -8.68
C ASN A 45 10.19 -0.76 -7.22
N VAL A 46 9.27 -0.97 -6.30
CA VAL A 46 9.62 -1.29 -4.91
C VAL A 46 10.04 -2.75 -4.81
N GLY A 47 9.29 -3.64 -5.42
CA GLY A 47 9.48 -5.08 -5.31
C GLY A 47 10.76 -5.60 -5.95
N LEU A 48 11.33 -4.86 -6.90
CA LEU A 48 12.55 -5.28 -7.60
C LEU A 48 13.69 -5.58 -6.62
N ASP A 49 13.87 -4.74 -5.60
CA ASP A 49 14.91 -4.89 -4.58
C ASP A 49 14.53 -5.91 -3.50
N HIS A 50 13.25 -6.30 -3.42
CA HIS A 50 12.72 -7.23 -2.41
C HIS A 50 12.33 -8.57 -3.02
N PHE A 51 12.65 -8.79 -4.29
CA PHE A 51 12.36 -10.03 -5.02
C PHE A 51 10.86 -10.38 -5.07
N TRP A 52 10.01 -9.38 -5.13
CA TRP A 52 8.58 -9.58 -5.33
C TRP A 52 8.33 -10.01 -6.78
N ARG A 53 7.78 -11.20 -6.98
CA ARG A 53 7.62 -11.76 -8.32
C ARG A 53 6.21 -12.25 -8.65
N ASP A 54 5.42 -12.56 -7.64
CA ASP A 54 4.15 -13.26 -7.81
C ASP A 54 3.19 -12.53 -8.74
N ARG A 55 3.17 -11.21 -8.69
CA ARG A 55 2.24 -10.40 -9.47
C ARG A 55 2.80 -9.88 -10.79
N LEU A 56 4.06 -10.15 -11.09
CA LEU A 56 4.66 -9.67 -12.35
C LEU A 56 3.97 -10.28 -13.57
N VAL A 57 3.36 -11.46 -13.40
CA VAL A 57 2.64 -12.17 -14.47
C VAL A 57 1.13 -11.86 -14.49
N TRP A 58 0.66 -11.03 -13.57
CA TRP A 58 -0.75 -10.69 -13.54
C TRP A 58 -1.18 -9.94 -14.79
N THR A 59 -2.35 -10.33 -15.33
CA THR A 59 -3.00 -9.58 -16.40
C THR A 59 -3.65 -8.31 -15.85
N ASP A 60 -4.00 -7.39 -16.73
CA ASP A 60 -4.73 -6.18 -16.32
C ASP A 60 -6.06 -6.51 -15.66
N LYS A 61 -6.72 -7.58 -16.11
CA LYS A 61 -7.96 -8.04 -15.50
C LYS A 61 -7.74 -8.49 -14.06
N GLU A 62 -6.66 -9.21 -13.79
CA GLU A 62 -6.33 -9.65 -12.43
C GLU A 62 -6.03 -8.44 -11.53
N TRP A 63 -5.27 -7.47 -12.02
CA TRP A 63 -5.02 -6.23 -11.29
C TRP A 63 -6.31 -5.46 -11.01
N LEU A 64 -7.17 -5.35 -12.03
CA LEU A 64 -8.45 -4.65 -11.87
C LEU A 64 -9.33 -5.32 -10.82
N ASN A 65 -9.43 -6.64 -10.86
CA ASN A 65 -10.19 -7.39 -9.86
C ASN A 65 -9.65 -7.17 -8.45
N TYR A 66 -8.34 -7.12 -8.30
CA TYR A 66 -7.68 -6.92 -7.03
C TYR A 66 -8.02 -5.56 -6.42
N VAL A 67 -7.86 -4.48 -7.18
CA VAL A 67 -8.10 -3.13 -6.66
C VAL A 67 -9.59 -2.80 -6.54
N SER A 68 -10.46 -3.57 -7.18
CA SER A 68 -11.92 -3.34 -7.16
C SER A 68 -12.60 -3.89 -5.92
N ASN A 69 -11.90 -4.68 -5.10
CA ASN A 69 -12.43 -5.17 -3.83
C ASN A 69 -12.77 -3.97 -2.93
N LEU A 70 -14.02 -3.89 -2.46
CA LEU A 70 -14.52 -2.76 -1.67
C LEU A 70 -13.75 -2.56 -0.36
N ASN A 71 -13.18 -3.62 0.18
CA ASN A 71 -12.41 -3.57 1.42
C ASN A 71 -10.92 -3.31 1.20
N PHE A 72 -10.50 -3.17 -0.05
CA PHE A 72 -9.12 -2.91 -0.42
C PHE A 72 -8.88 -1.41 -0.59
N GLU A 73 -7.75 -0.94 -0.07
CA GLU A 73 -7.33 0.45 -0.22
C GLU A 73 -5.86 0.53 -0.57
N THR A 74 -5.53 1.49 -1.43
CA THR A 74 -4.16 1.86 -1.75
C THR A 74 -3.91 3.28 -1.25
N TRP A 75 -2.90 3.42 -0.42
CA TRP A 75 -2.46 4.71 0.10
C TRP A 75 -1.13 5.08 -0.51
N ILE A 76 -1.02 6.31 -0.96
CA ILE A 76 0.14 6.82 -1.69
C ILE A 76 0.86 7.86 -0.83
N LEU A 77 2.18 7.72 -0.73
CA LEU A 77 3.05 8.70 -0.10
C LEU A 77 3.63 9.60 -1.19
N LYS A 78 3.50 10.90 -0.99
CA LYS A 78 3.92 11.92 -1.93
C LYS A 78 4.85 12.90 -1.23
N LYS A 79 5.89 13.34 -1.94
CA LYS A 79 6.76 14.42 -1.50
C LYS A 79 6.78 15.48 -2.59
N GLY A 80 6.25 16.69 -2.30
CA GLY A 80 6.04 17.69 -3.34
C GLY A 80 5.11 17.15 -4.42
N ASN A 81 5.61 17.06 -5.67
CA ASN A 81 4.85 16.50 -6.78
C ASN A 81 5.23 15.05 -7.11
N ASP A 82 6.13 14.45 -6.34
CA ASP A 82 6.65 13.11 -6.62
C ASP A 82 5.93 12.06 -5.79
N LEU A 83 5.45 11.01 -6.44
CA LEU A 83 4.91 9.84 -5.75
C LEU A 83 6.11 8.97 -5.38
N ILE A 84 6.35 8.78 -4.08
CA ILE A 84 7.58 8.17 -3.59
C ILE A 84 7.40 6.82 -2.92
N GLY A 85 6.18 6.49 -2.54
CA GLY A 85 5.91 5.23 -1.85
C GLY A 85 4.44 4.92 -1.79
N TYR A 86 4.10 3.76 -1.22
CA TYR A 86 2.73 3.31 -1.12
C TYR A 86 2.58 2.24 -0.05
N TYR A 87 1.34 1.99 0.33
CA TYR A 87 0.96 0.75 0.97
C TYR A 87 -0.42 0.32 0.52
N GLU A 88 -0.65 -0.98 0.55
CA GLU A 88 -1.91 -1.62 0.24
C GLU A 88 -2.45 -2.30 1.49
N GLN A 89 -3.73 -2.14 1.75
CA GLN A 89 -4.37 -2.78 2.89
C GLN A 89 -5.74 -3.33 2.51
N GLU A 90 -6.16 -4.35 3.25
CA GLU A 90 -7.49 -4.91 3.09
C GLU A 90 -8.13 -5.06 4.46
N PHE A 91 -9.37 -4.57 4.59
CA PHE A 91 -10.17 -4.75 5.79
C PHE A 91 -10.90 -6.09 5.72
N HIS A 92 -10.82 -6.85 6.80
CA HIS A 92 -11.50 -8.14 6.95
C HIS A 92 -12.63 -8.00 7.98
N PRO A 93 -13.90 -7.82 7.52
CA PRO A 93 -15.02 -7.56 8.44
C PRO A 93 -15.26 -8.69 9.45
N SER A 94 -15.04 -9.94 9.03
CA SER A 94 -15.30 -11.11 9.89
C SER A 94 -14.43 -11.13 11.15
N SER A 95 -13.22 -10.61 11.08
CA SER A 95 -12.29 -10.54 12.21
C SER A 95 -12.08 -9.13 12.72
N ASN A 96 -12.67 -8.13 12.07
CA ASN A 96 -12.49 -6.71 12.38
C ASN A 96 -11.00 -6.31 12.35
N GLU A 97 -10.26 -6.82 11.37
CA GLU A 97 -8.83 -6.61 11.22
C GLU A 97 -8.50 -5.94 9.89
N VAL A 98 -7.39 -5.21 9.88
CA VAL A 98 -6.81 -4.67 8.65
C VAL A 98 -5.50 -5.40 8.37
N GLU A 99 -5.41 -5.98 7.19
CA GLU A 99 -4.19 -6.64 6.71
C GLU A 99 -3.37 -5.64 5.90
N LEU A 100 -2.12 -5.42 6.30
CA LEU A 100 -1.16 -4.69 5.48
C LEU A 100 -0.55 -5.69 4.49
N ILE A 101 -0.79 -5.45 3.20
CA ILE A 101 -0.42 -6.43 2.16
C ILE A 101 0.97 -6.13 1.62
N ASN A 102 1.17 -4.94 1.10
CA ASN A 102 2.46 -4.48 0.57
C ASN A 102 2.74 -3.06 1.03
N MET A 103 4.00 -2.75 1.25
CA MET A 103 4.43 -1.40 1.63
C MET A 103 5.86 -1.18 1.17
N GLY A 104 6.15 0.01 0.70
CA GLY A 104 7.53 0.36 0.38
C GLY A 104 7.68 1.75 -0.18
N ILE A 105 8.93 2.18 -0.22
CA ILE A 105 9.36 3.46 -0.75
C ILE A 105 10.27 3.18 -1.94
N LEU A 106 10.12 3.99 -3.00
CA LEU A 106 10.98 3.89 -4.17
C LEU A 106 12.44 4.08 -3.76
N LYS A 107 13.34 3.33 -4.39
CA LYS A 107 14.76 3.29 -4.06
C LYS A 107 15.40 4.68 -3.99
N GLU A 108 15.04 5.56 -4.91
CA GLU A 108 15.60 6.92 -5.01
C GLU A 108 15.28 7.79 -3.78
N TYR A 109 14.30 7.40 -2.98
CA TYR A 109 13.82 8.18 -1.84
C TYR A 109 14.07 7.50 -0.49
N ARG A 110 14.84 6.43 -0.49
CA ARG A 110 15.18 5.70 0.75
C ARG A 110 16.36 6.32 1.47
#